data_6c22e249914dc84f57716269436caec9
#
_entry.id   6c22e249914dc84f57716269436caec9
#
_cell.length_a   1.000
_cell.length_b   1.000
_cell.length_c   1.000
_cell.angle_alpha   90.00
_cell.angle_beta   90.00
_cell.angle_gamma   90.00
#
_symmetry.space_group_name_H-M   'P 1'
#
loop_
_entity.id
_entity.type
_entity.pdbx_description
1 polymer ?
#
loop_
_entity_poly.entity_id
_entity_poly.type
_entity_poly.pdbx_seq_one_letter_code
_entity_poly.pdbx_strand_id
1 'polypeptide(L)'
;MDMKKPILVLAAFTLMAGAIMTSCNTPAQKVENAQDKVTEANQDLDKANKEYLADIENYRKETAEKISANNTSIAEFKARIENEKMEAKAEYNNKIMELEQKNSDMENKLDDYKTEGKEKWEIFKTEFSHDMDELDKALNDFTVKI
;
A
#
# COMPACT_ATOMS: atom_id res chain seq x y z
N MET A 1 35.30 7.58 18.32
CA MET A 1 35.22 6.23 18.97
C MET A 1 33.74 5.89 19.02
N ASP A 2 33.23 5.33 17.92
CA ASP A 2 31.81 5.08 17.74
C ASP A 2 31.54 3.60 17.85
N MET A 3 30.87 3.24 18.96
CA MET A 3 30.41 1.88 19.17
C MET A 3 29.04 1.67 18.47
N LYS A 4 29.10 1.07 17.31
CA LYS A 4 27.90 0.54 16.62
C LYS A 4 27.39 -0.65 17.43
N LYS A 5 26.23 -0.50 18.07
CA LYS A 5 25.53 -1.60 18.74
C LYS A 5 24.74 -2.38 17.70
N PRO A 6 24.97 -3.68 17.52
CA PRO A 6 24.07 -4.52 16.74
C PRO A 6 22.79 -4.76 17.55
N ILE A 7 21.66 -4.43 16.94
CA ILE A 7 20.33 -4.77 17.47
C ILE A 7 20.14 -6.27 17.26
N LEU A 8 20.31 -7.02 18.33
CA LEU A 8 19.93 -8.43 18.42
C LEU A 8 18.39 -8.49 18.49
N VAL A 9 17.75 -8.80 17.36
CA VAL A 9 16.34 -9.18 17.35
C VAL A 9 16.22 -10.54 18.00
N LEU A 10 15.91 -10.55 19.28
CA LEU A 10 15.57 -11.75 20.02
C LEU A 10 14.14 -12.16 19.62
N ALA A 11 14.02 -13.09 18.67
CA ALA A 11 12.77 -13.78 18.43
C ALA A 11 12.45 -14.62 19.66
N ALA A 12 11.51 -14.14 20.47
CA ALA A 12 10.96 -14.90 21.60
C ALA A 12 10.11 -16.05 21.05
N PHE A 13 10.70 -17.23 20.95
CA PHE A 13 9.98 -18.47 20.79
C PHE A 13 9.23 -18.79 22.09
N THR A 14 7.96 -18.46 22.17
CA THR A 14 7.06 -19.01 23.18
C THR A 14 6.81 -20.47 22.86
N LEU A 15 7.53 -21.33 23.54
CA LEU A 15 7.26 -22.76 23.61
C LEU A 15 5.90 -22.97 24.29
N MET A 16 4.86 -23.18 23.52
CA MET A 16 3.62 -23.80 24.00
C MET A 16 3.91 -25.28 24.28
N ALA A 17 4.12 -25.59 25.54
CA ALA A 17 4.10 -26.97 26.03
C ALA A 17 2.64 -27.46 26.02
N GLY A 18 2.25 -28.17 24.99
CA GLY A 18 0.93 -28.81 24.85
C GLY A 18 1.09 -30.27 24.51
N ALA A 19 0.68 -31.12 25.47
CA ALA A 19 0.31 -32.53 25.33
C ALA A 19 1.35 -33.49 24.79
N ILE A 20 2.06 -34.17 25.68
CA ILE A 20 2.84 -35.40 25.37
C ILE A 20 1.84 -36.50 25.05
N MET A 21 1.43 -36.61 23.76
CA MET A 21 0.94 -37.90 23.23
C MET A 21 2.19 -38.71 22.96
N THR A 22 2.39 -39.76 23.73
CA THR A 22 3.43 -40.78 23.54
C THR A 22 3.15 -41.56 22.27
N SER A 23 3.38 -40.94 21.12
CA SER A 23 3.58 -41.63 19.87
C SER A 23 5.05 -42.09 19.85
N CYS A 24 5.27 -43.41 19.77
CA CYS A 24 6.60 -44.01 19.68
C CYS A 24 7.22 -43.71 18.31
N ASN A 25 7.53 -42.48 18.04
CA ASN A 25 8.32 -42.11 16.88
C ASN A 25 9.82 -42.33 17.19
N THR A 26 10.48 -43.09 16.35
CA THR A 26 11.95 -43.23 16.45
C THR A 26 12.64 -41.87 16.27
N PRO A 27 13.87 -41.69 16.78
CA PRO A 27 14.60 -40.44 16.58
C PRO A 27 14.73 -40.03 15.10
N ALA A 28 14.84 -40.99 14.19
CA ALA A 28 14.87 -40.77 12.74
C ALA A 28 13.55 -40.17 12.21
N GLN A 29 12.41 -40.74 12.62
CA GLN A 29 11.07 -40.23 12.25
C GLN A 29 10.81 -38.83 12.81
N LYS A 30 11.37 -38.50 14.00
CA LYS A 30 11.28 -37.14 14.54
C LYS A 30 12.04 -36.12 13.69
N VAL A 31 13.19 -36.50 13.16
CA VAL A 31 13.98 -35.66 12.24
C VAL A 31 13.26 -35.49 10.92
N GLU A 32 12.72 -36.54 10.33
CA GLU A 32 11.97 -36.50 9.08
C GLU A 32 10.74 -35.60 9.22
N ASN A 33 9.91 -35.80 10.25
CA ASN A 33 8.75 -34.95 10.53
C ASN A 33 9.11 -33.47 10.78
N ALA A 34 10.27 -33.19 11.36
CA ALA A 34 10.75 -31.83 11.54
C ALA A 34 11.19 -31.21 10.21
N GLN A 35 11.83 -32.00 9.34
CA GLN A 35 12.24 -31.58 7.99
C GLN A 35 11.02 -31.26 7.12
N ASP A 36 9.99 -32.09 7.17
CA ASP A 36 8.73 -31.89 6.44
C ASP A 36 8.05 -30.57 6.88
N LYS A 37 7.99 -30.31 8.18
CA LYS A 37 7.44 -29.05 8.71
C LYS A 37 8.24 -27.82 8.28
N VAL A 38 9.57 -27.93 8.21
CA VAL A 38 10.40 -26.83 7.70
C VAL A 38 10.13 -26.60 6.21
N THR A 39 9.98 -27.67 5.45
CA THR A 39 9.67 -27.58 4.02
C THR A 39 8.29 -26.94 3.80
N GLU A 40 7.28 -27.37 4.54
CA GLU A 40 5.93 -26.77 4.51
C GLU A 40 5.95 -25.28 4.89
N ALA A 41 6.62 -24.93 5.98
CA ALA A 41 6.75 -23.54 6.42
C ALA A 41 7.47 -22.66 5.38
N ASN A 42 8.48 -23.19 4.69
CA ASN A 42 9.15 -22.46 3.61
C ASN A 42 8.23 -22.27 2.39
N GLN A 43 7.42 -23.26 2.04
CA GLN A 43 6.44 -23.14 0.96
C GLN A 43 5.34 -22.11 1.30
N ASP A 44 4.88 -22.12 2.54
CA ASP A 44 3.90 -21.13 3.03
C ASP A 44 4.46 -19.71 3.02
N LEU A 45 5.73 -19.55 3.41
CA LEU A 45 6.42 -18.26 3.35
C LEU A 45 6.55 -17.76 1.90
N ASP A 46 6.97 -18.64 0.98
CA ASP A 46 7.09 -18.30 -0.44
C ASP A 46 5.74 -17.91 -1.04
N LYS A 47 4.68 -18.62 -0.68
CA LYS A 47 3.32 -18.28 -1.09
C LYS A 47 2.87 -16.93 -0.55
N ALA A 48 3.06 -16.70 0.74
CA ALA A 48 2.71 -15.43 1.39
C ALA A 48 3.48 -14.25 0.79
N ASN A 49 4.76 -14.43 0.42
CA ASN A 49 5.55 -13.40 -0.25
C ASN A 49 5.02 -13.10 -1.66
N LYS A 50 4.64 -14.13 -2.42
CA LYS A 50 4.07 -13.93 -3.76
C LYS A 50 2.73 -13.21 -3.70
N GLU A 51 1.87 -13.56 -2.75
CA GLU A 51 0.58 -12.89 -2.53
C GLU A 51 0.79 -11.43 -2.14
N TYR A 52 1.74 -11.14 -1.27
CA TYR A 52 2.10 -9.78 -0.88
C TYR A 52 2.61 -8.93 -2.05
N LEU A 53 3.50 -9.48 -2.89
CA LEU A 53 3.99 -8.76 -4.06
C LEU A 53 2.89 -8.54 -5.10
N ALA A 54 2.01 -9.51 -5.29
CA ALA A 54 0.86 -9.38 -6.18
C ALA A 54 -0.14 -8.33 -5.68
N ASP A 55 -0.36 -8.24 -4.36
CA ASP A 55 -1.21 -7.21 -3.76
C ASP A 55 -0.64 -5.79 -4.02
N ILE A 56 0.67 -5.60 -3.87
CA ILE A 56 1.33 -4.32 -4.20
C ILE A 56 1.13 -3.96 -5.67
N GLU A 57 1.37 -4.90 -6.57
CA GLU A 57 1.27 -4.66 -8.01
C GLU A 57 -0.17 -4.31 -8.43
N ASN A 58 -1.14 -5.07 -7.93
CA ASN A 58 -2.55 -4.81 -8.21
C ASN A 58 -3.00 -3.44 -7.66
N TYR A 59 -2.64 -3.14 -6.43
CA TYR A 59 -2.97 -1.85 -5.82
C TYR A 59 -2.37 -0.67 -6.58
N ARG A 60 -1.10 -0.78 -6.99
CA ARG A 60 -0.43 0.25 -7.82
C ARG A 60 -1.15 0.46 -9.13
N LYS A 61 -1.53 -0.62 -9.81
CA LYS A 61 -2.25 -0.55 -11.08
C LYS A 61 -3.60 0.14 -10.92
N GLU A 62 -4.42 -0.32 -9.98
CA GLU A 62 -5.74 0.25 -9.71
C GLU A 62 -5.66 1.74 -9.33
N THR A 63 -4.67 2.09 -8.54
CA THR A 63 -4.45 3.47 -8.10
C THR A 63 -3.96 4.36 -9.23
N ALA A 64 -3.03 3.88 -10.07
CA ALA A 64 -2.58 4.60 -11.26
C ALA A 64 -3.73 4.88 -12.25
N GLU A 65 -4.67 3.94 -12.39
CA GLU A 65 -5.89 4.13 -13.18
C GLU A 65 -6.78 5.24 -12.60
N LYS A 66 -6.94 5.30 -11.28
CA LYS A 66 -7.68 6.39 -10.60
C LYS A 66 -6.99 7.74 -10.78
N ILE A 67 -5.68 7.82 -10.57
CA ILE A 67 -4.90 9.04 -10.79
C ILE A 67 -5.04 9.54 -12.23
N SER A 68 -5.03 8.63 -13.21
CA SER A 68 -5.25 8.96 -14.62
C SER A 68 -6.67 9.47 -14.88
N ALA A 69 -7.68 8.88 -14.26
CA ALA A 69 -9.07 9.35 -14.34
C ALA A 69 -9.21 10.75 -13.73
N ASN A 70 -8.56 11.03 -12.61
CA ASN A 70 -8.53 12.35 -11.98
C ASN A 70 -7.90 13.40 -12.90
N ASN A 71 -6.79 13.07 -13.58
CA ASN A 71 -6.19 13.95 -14.59
C ASN A 71 -7.16 14.28 -15.72
N THR A 72 -7.94 13.30 -16.17
CA THR A 72 -8.98 13.50 -17.19
C THR A 72 -10.07 14.46 -16.69
N SER A 73 -10.59 14.24 -15.48
CA SER A 73 -11.58 15.11 -14.86
C SER A 73 -11.08 16.55 -14.70
N ILE A 74 -9.84 16.73 -14.28
CA ILE A 74 -9.19 18.04 -14.14
C ILE A 74 -9.08 18.73 -15.51
N ALA A 75 -8.72 18.00 -16.57
CA ALA A 75 -8.65 18.55 -17.93
C ALA A 75 -10.04 19.00 -18.43
N GLU A 76 -11.08 18.23 -18.14
CA GLU A 76 -12.48 18.59 -18.45
C GLU A 76 -12.90 19.85 -17.69
N PHE A 77 -12.53 20.00 -16.41
CA PHE A 77 -12.81 21.20 -15.64
C PHE A 77 -12.14 22.44 -16.27
N LYS A 78 -10.87 22.32 -16.67
CA LYS A 78 -10.18 23.39 -17.39
C LYS A 78 -10.92 23.82 -18.64
N ALA A 79 -11.37 22.88 -19.46
CA ALA A 79 -12.12 23.17 -20.67
C ALA A 79 -13.47 23.86 -20.38
N ARG A 80 -14.17 23.45 -19.33
CA ARG A 80 -15.47 24.03 -18.93
C ARG A 80 -15.34 25.47 -18.45
N ILE A 81 -14.35 25.79 -17.62
CA ILE A 81 -14.18 27.13 -17.08
C ILE A 81 -13.68 28.16 -18.11
N GLU A 82 -13.24 27.73 -19.30
CA GLU A 82 -12.81 28.65 -20.34
C GLU A 82 -13.91 29.62 -20.78
N ASN A 83 -15.16 29.23 -20.66
CA ASN A 83 -16.33 30.02 -21.01
C ASN A 83 -16.92 30.82 -19.84
N GLU A 84 -16.34 30.73 -18.64
CA GLU A 84 -16.81 31.43 -17.46
C GLU A 84 -16.40 32.90 -17.45
N LYS A 85 -17.10 33.71 -16.65
CA LYS A 85 -16.76 35.13 -16.43
C LYS A 85 -15.41 35.24 -15.72
N MET A 86 -14.68 36.33 -16.05
CA MET A 86 -13.29 36.52 -15.62
C MET A 86 -13.07 36.43 -14.10
N GLU A 87 -14.02 36.92 -13.29
CA GLU A 87 -13.96 36.88 -11.83
C GLU A 87 -14.05 35.44 -11.27
N ALA A 88 -15.01 34.65 -11.78
CA ALA A 88 -15.16 33.23 -11.41
C ALA A 88 -14.01 32.38 -11.95
N LYS A 89 -13.50 32.70 -13.14
CA LYS A 89 -12.40 31.98 -13.77
C LYS A 89 -11.11 31.98 -12.94
N ALA A 90 -10.79 33.09 -12.27
CA ALA A 90 -9.61 33.19 -11.42
C ALA A 90 -9.69 32.24 -10.21
N GLU A 91 -10.85 32.19 -9.55
CA GLU A 91 -11.09 31.30 -8.41
C GLU A 91 -11.04 29.82 -8.85
N TYR A 92 -11.71 29.48 -9.94
CA TYR A 92 -11.71 28.11 -10.48
C TYR A 92 -10.32 27.64 -10.92
N ASN A 93 -9.52 28.50 -11.57
CA ASN A 93 -8.14 28.17 -11.92
C ASN A 93 -7.28 27.84 -10.70
N ASN A 94 -7.39 28.64 -9.62
CA ASN A 94 -6.66 28.34 -8.39
C ASN A 94 -7.05 26.97 -7.82
N LYS A 95 -8.35 26.64 -7.82
CA LYS A 95 -8.84 25.35 -7.34
C LYS A 95 -8.36 24.19 -8.21
N ILE A 96 -8.35 24.37 -9.50
CA ILE A 96 -7.82 23.37 -10.45
C ILE A 96 -6.33 23.14 -10.19
N MET A 97 -5.54 24.20 -10.00
CA MET A 97 -4.11 24.06 -9.67
C MET A 97 -3.89 23.27 -8.37
N GLU A 98 -4.73 23.49 -7.34
CA GLU A 98 -4.67 22.70 -6.10
C GLU A 98 -4.98 21.23 -6.34
N LEU A 99 -5.98 20.90 -7.17
CA LEU A 99 -6.35 19.53 -7.51
C LEU A 99 -5.27 18.85 -8.34
N GLU A 100 -4.67 19.56 -9.31
CA GLU A 100 -3.51 19.05 -10.07
C GLU A 100 -2.32 18.73 -9.17
N GLN A 101 -1.99 19.66 -8.26
CA GLN A 101 -0.89 19.43 -7.34
C GLN A 101 -1.15 18.21 -6.45
N LYS A 102 -2.34 18.10 -5.87
CA LYS A 102 -2.71 16.94 -5.05
C LYS A 102 -2.64 15.64 -5.83
N ASN A 103 -3.15 15.60 -7.06
CA ASN A 103 -3.10 14.40 -7.88
C ASN A 103 -1.66 14.01 -8.26
N SER A 104 -0.80 14.98 -8.55
CA SER A 104 0.63 14.76 -8.79
C SER A 104 1.36 14.27 -7.53
N ASP A 105 1.01 14.81 -6.36
CA ASP A 105 1.59 14.37 -5.09
C ASP A 105 1.21 12.92 -4.79
N MET A 106 -0.02 12.50 -5.13
CA MET A 106 -0.45 11.12 -5.01
C MET A 106 0.32 10.18 -5.96
N GLU A 107 0.54 10.59 -7.21
CA GLU A 107 1.35 9.84 -8.16
C GLU A 107 2.78 9.63 -7.63
N ASN A 108 3.44 10.70 -7.20
CA ASN A 108 4.78 10.64 -6.63
C ASN A 108 4.85 9.76 -5.38
N LYS A 109 3.85 9.86 -4.48
CA LYS A 109 3.75 9.05 -3.26
C LYS A 109 3.65 7.55 -3.57
N LEU A 110 2.91 7.20 -4.63
CA LEU A 110 2.77 5.82 -5.10
C LEU A 110 4.07 5.28 -5.70
N ASP A 111 4.74 6.10 -6.52
CA ASP A 111 5.99 5.73 -7.20
C ASP A 111 7.16 5.62 -6.23
N ASP A 112 7.22 6.50 -5.24
CA ASP A 112 8.28 6.53 -4.23
C ASP A 112 8.15 5.42 -3.19
N TYR A 113 6.98 4.76 -3.10
CA TYR A 113 6.81 3.67 -2.14
C TYR A 113 7.76 2.52 -2.42
N LYS A 114 8.62 2.22 -1.46
CA LYS A 114 9.54 1.07 -1.49
C LYS A 114 8.96 -0.08 -0.68
N THR A 115 9.14 -1.29 -1.19
CA THR A 115 8.69 -2.50 -0.51
C THR A 115 9.48 -2.71 0.79
N GLU A 116 8.93 -2.27 1.92
CA GLU A 116 9.59 -2.30 3.24
C GLU A 116 8.99 -3.34 4.20
N GLY A 117 8.13 -4.22 3.71
CA GLY A 117 7.48 -5.29 4.45
C GLY A 117 5.96 -5.10 4.59
N LYS A 118 5.27 -6.21 4.89
CA LYS A 118 3.81 -6.29 4.86
C LYS A 118 3.13 -5.29 5.82
N GLU A 119 3.66 -5.11 7.03
CA GLU A 119 3.07 -4.19 8.02
C GLU A 119 3.09 -2.74 7.52
N LYS A 120 4.22 -2.28 6.97
CA LYS A 120 4.35 -0.94 6.40
C LYS A 120 3.50 -0.76 5.16
N TRP A 121 3.31 -1.82 4.38
CA TRP A 121 2.42 -1.82 3.24
C TRP A 121 0.96 -1.59 3.62
N GLU A 122 0.47 -2.26 4.66
CA GLU A 122 -0.92 -2.08 5.13
C GLU A 122 -1.15 -0.65 5.66
N ILE A 123 -0.16 -0.09 6.37
CA ILE A 123 -0.21 1.31 6.82
C ILE A 123 -0.25 2.24 5.62
N PHE A 124 0.67 2.05 4.66
CA PHE A 124 0.71 2.86 3.44
C PHE A 124 -0.61 2.82 2.68
N LYS A 125 -1.18 1.62 2.43
CA LYS A 125 -2.48 1.48 1.75
C LYS A 125 -3.58 2.26 2.46
N THR A 126 -3.62 2.17 3.78
CA THR A 126 -4.66 2.83 4.58
C THR A 126 -4.57 4.35 4.46
N GLU A 127 -3.38 4.91 4.66
CA GLU A 127 -3.14 6.35 4.57
C GLU A 127 -3.34 6.87 3.14
N PHE A 128 -2.82 6.14 2.17
CA PHE A 128 -2.92 6.52 0.77
C PHE A 128 -4.38 6.45 0.26
N SER A 129 -5.13 5.43 0.64
CA SER A 129 -6.56 5.32 0.28
C SER A 129 -7.36 6.47 0.87
N HIS A 130 -7.08 6.86 2.11
CA HIS A 130 -7.72 8.02 2.73
C HIS A 130 -7.43 9.32 1.94
N ASP A 131 -6.16 9.56 1.58
CA ASP A 131 -5.78 10.75 0.82
C ASP A 131 -6.44 10.76 -0.58
N MET A 132 -6.54 9.59 -1.23
CA MET A 132 -7.24 9.45 -2.52
C MET A 132 -8.74 9.73 -2.39
N ASP A 133 -9.40 9.24 -1.34
CA ASP A 133 -10.82 9.49 -1.10
C ASP A 133 -11.09 10.98 -0.84
N GLU A 134 -10.18 11.68 -0.15
CA GLU A 134 -10.28 13.13 0.02
C GLU A 134 -10.11 13.89 -1.30
N LEU A 135 -9.20 13.44 -2.18
CA LEU A 135 -9.03 14.02 -3.50
C LEU A 135 -10.26 13.78 -4.39
N ASP A 136 -10.78 12.55 -4.41
CA ASP A 136 -11.99 12.19 -5.16
C ASP A 136 -13.19 13.02 -4.70
N LYS A 137 -13.34 13.22 -3.39
CA LYS A 137 -14.37 14.10 -2.84
C LYS A 137 -14.18 15.55 -3.30
N ALA A 138 -12.97 16.07 -3.27
CA ALA A 138 -12.69 17.44 -3.71
C ALA A 138 -12.98 17.64 -5.20
N LEU A 139 -12.68 16.64 -6.05
CA LEU A 139 -13.03 16.63 -7.46
C LEU A 139 -14.56 16.63 -7.68
N ASN A 140 -15.26 15.77 -6.96
CA ASN A 140 -16.73 15.70 -7.03
C ASN A 140 -17.38 17.02 -6.57
N ASP A 141 -16.95 17.58 -5.46
CA ASP A 141 -17.46 18.85 -4.93
C ASP A 141 -17.22 20.01 -5.91
N PHE A 142 -16.11 19.95 -6.66
CA PHE A 142 -15.82 20.94 -7.70
C PHE A 142 -16.71 20.76 -8.92
N THR A 143 -17.01 19.53 -9.32
CA THR A 143 -17.92 19.22 -10.45
C THR A 143 -19.30 19.81 -10.24
N VAL A 144 -19.81 19.83 -9.01
CA VAL A 144 -21.16 20.35 -8.68
C VAL A 144 -21.21 21.87 -8.73
N LYS A 145 -20.07 22.56 -8.57
CA LYS A 145 -20.01 24.03 -8.49
C LYS A 145 -19.84 24.74 -9.83
N ILE A 146 -19.39 24.01 -10.83
CA ILE A 146 -19.18 24.51 -12.20
C ILE A 146 -20.09 23.78 -13.19
#